data_69dddc3d5ce11d907215a0ca80c474c1
#
_entry.id   69dddc3d5ce11d907215a0ca80c474c1
#
_cell.length_a   1.000
_cell.length_b   1.000
_cell.length_c   1.000
_cell.angle_alpha   90.00
_cell.angle_beta   90.00
_cell.angle_gamma   90.00
#
_symmetry.space_group_name_H-M   'P 1'
#
loop_
_entity.id
_entity.type
_entity.pdbx_description
1 polymer ?
#
loop_
_entity_poly.entity_id
_entity_poly.type
_entity_poly.pdbx_seq_one_letter_code
_entity_poly.pdbx_strand_id
1 'polypeptide(L)'
;DMGEKVINIAKLHALQTKLDIDYQCTSLEAFTSKHKPIFDVITCMEMLEHVPEPSAVVSLCAKLLKPGGTLFMSTINRNIKAYLFAVIGAEYILKLLPRGTHDYEKFIKPSELISWCRQQDLTIVTLKGMTYNPITDVYKLGDDVSVNYLIEVAKDSS
;
A
#
# COMPACT_ATOMS: atom_id res chain seq x y z
N ASP A 1 0.74 1.10 -12.84
CA ASP A 1 -0.67 1.53 -12.69
C ASP A 1 -1.42 1.22 -13.99
N MET A 2 -2.74 1.01 -13.91
CA MET A 2 -3.60 0.73 -15.07
C MET A 2 -4.24 2.00 -15.65
N GLY A 3 -4.15 3.13 -14.95
CA GLY A 3 -4.74 4.40 -15.34
C GLY A 3 -3.86 5.20 -16.31
N GLU A 4 -4.15 5.16 -17.60
CA GLU A 4 -3.38 5.89 -18.62
C GLU A 4 -3.22 7.38 -18.32
N LYS A 5 -4.31 8.04 -17.87
CA LYS A 5 -4.26 9.47 -17.52
C LYS A 5 -3.32 9.76 -16.36
N VAL A 6 -3.33 8.91 -15.34
CA VAL A 6 -2.47 9.03 -14.15
C VAL A 6 -1.00 8.84 -14.55
N ILE A 7 -0.71 7.82 -15.35
CA ILE A 7 0.63 7.56 -15.88
C ILE A 7 1.15 8.73 -16.72
N ASN A 8 0.31 9.31 -17.58
CA ASN A 8 0.72 10.45 -18.40
C ASN A 8 1.04 11.69 -17.55
N ILE A 9 0.24 11.97 -16.51
CA ILE A 9 0.52 13.06 -15.55
C ILE A 9 1.83 12.78 -14.81
N ALA A 10 2.04 11.56 -14.34
CA ALA A 10 3.26 11.16 -13.62
C ALA A 10 4.52 11.33 -14.51
N LYS A 11 4.45 10.94 -15.79
CA LYS A 11 5.53 11.16 -16.75
C LYS A 11 5.86 12.64 -16.96
N LEU A 12 4.83 13.50 -17.09
CA LEU A 12 5.02 14.94 -17.20
C LEU A 12 5.69 15.53 -15.95
N HIS A 13 5.26 15.10 -14.76
CA HIS A 13 5.86 15.53 -13.50
C HIS A 13 7.33 15.09 -13.38
N ALA A 14 7.65 13.84 -13.76
CA ALA A 14 9.03 13.35 -13.78
C ALA A 14 9.93 14.16 -14.72
N LEU A 15 9.43 14.55 -15.89
CA LEU A 15 10.15 15.43 -16.81
C LEU A 15 10.42 16.81 -16.20
N GLN A 16 9.44 17.41 -15.52
CA GLN A 16 9.58 18.71 -14.85
C GLN A 16 10.60 18.68 -13.72
N THR A 17 10.59 17.58 -12.94
CA THR A 17 11.46 17.38 -11.77
C THR A 17 12.80 16.74 -12.13
N LYS A 18 13.02 16.40 -13.39
CA LYS A 18 14.25 15.72 -13.90
C LYS A 18 14.52 14.40 -13.19
N LEU A 19 13.46 13.66 -12.84
CA LEU A 19 13.57 12.32 -12.26
C LEU A 19 13.53 11.28 -13.38
N ASP A 20 14.45 10.33 -13.32
CA ASP A 20 14.49 9.16 -14.21
C ASP A 20 13.65 8.03 -13.60
N ILE A 21 12.36 8.00 -13.95
CA ILE A 21 11.39 7.01 -13.46
C ILE A 21 10.70 6.34 -14.66
N ASP A 22 10.76 5.02 -14.73
CA ASP A 22 10.03 4.24 -15.73
C ASP A 22 8.57 4.02 -15.29
N TYR A 23 7.66 4.83 -15.82
CA TYR A 23 6.22 4.69 -15.59
C TYR A 23 5.59 3.79 -16.65
N GLN A 24 4.98 2.69 -16.21
CA GLN A 24 4.33 1.72 -17.08
C GLN A 24 2.82 1.64 -16.84
N CYS A 25 2.04 1.68 -17.92
CA CYS A 25 0.60 1.44 -17.91
C CYS A 25 0.37 -0.07 -18.08
N THR A 26 0.29 -0.81 -16.99
CA THR A 26 0.14 -2.28 -16.99
C THR A 26 -0.51 -2.76 -15.69
N SER A 27 -1.14 -3.93 -15.72
CA SER A 27 -1.54 -4.61 -14.49
C SER A 27 -0.35 -5.33 -13.85
N LEU A 28 -0.43 -5.58 -12.54
CA LEU A 28 0.62 -6.28 -11.80
C LEU A 28 0.77 -7.73 -12.30
N GLU A 29 -0.33 -8.39 -12.66
CA GLU A 29 -0.33 -9.74 -13.22
C GLU A 29 0.40 -9.80 -14.56
N ALA A 30 0.08 -8.87 -15.46
CA ALA A 30 0.71 -8.80 -16.79
C ALA A 30 2.19 -8.45 -16.68
N PHE A 31 2.57 -7.61 -15.72
CA PHE A 31 3.96 -7.28 -15.44
C PHE A 31 4.70 -8.52 -14.90
N THR A 32 4.15 -9.18 -13.87
CA THR A 32 4.79 -10.33 -13.20
C THR A 32 4.95 -11.52 -14.16
N SER A 33 4.03 -11.72 -15.11
CA SER A 33 4.13 -12.79 -16.10
C SER A 33 5.35 -12.69 -17.03
N LYS A 34 5.90 -11.50 -17.16
CA LYS A 34 7.03 -11.18 -18.07
C LYS A 34 8.37 -11.01 -17.37
N HIS A 35 8.37 -10.96 -16.04
CA HIS A 35 9.58 -10.64 -15.27
C HIS A 35 9.88 -11.72 -14.24
N LYS A 36 11.16 -11.99 -14.06
CA LYS A 36 11.70 -12.73 -12.90
C LYS A 36 11.84 -11.78 -11.71
N PRO A 37 12.24 -12.25 -10.51
CA PRO A 37 12.57 -11.37 -9.40
C PRO A 37 13.60 -10.32 -9.81
N ILE A 38 13.23 -9.04 -9.76
CA ILE A 38 14.04 -7.92 -10.25
C ILE A 38 14.18 -6.76 -9.26
N PHE A 39 13.31 -6.69 -8.26
CA PHE A 39 13.30 -5.56 -7.34
C PHE A 39 13.96 -5.89 -6.01
N ASP A 40 14.81 -4.98 -5.54
CA ASP A 40 15.38 -5.01 -4.20
C ASP A 40 14.38 -4.46 -3.17
N VAL A 41 13.57 -3.48 -3.59
CA VAL A 41 12.51 -2.87 -2.77
C VAL A 41 11.24 -2.70 -3.60
N ILE A 42 10.10 -3.04 -2.99
CA ILE A 42 8.76 -2.76 -3.54
C ILE A 42 7.97 -1.94 -2.52
N THR A 43 7.23 -0.94 -2.98
CA THR A 43 6.26 -0.20 -2.18
C THR A 43 4.86 -0.38 -2.75
N CYS A 44 3.89 -0.71 -1.90
CA CYS A 44 2.47 -0.86 -2.22
C CYS A 44 1.65 -0.11 -1.17
N MET A 45 1.50 1.20 -1.40
CA MET A 45 0.94 2.13 -0.41
C MET A 45 -0.51 2.47 -0.76
N GLU A 46 -1.42 2.30 0.22
CA GLU A 46 -2.86 2.66 0.11
C GLU A 46 -3.52 2.11 -1.17
N MET A 47 -3.20 0.88 -1.54
CA MET A 47 -3.71 0.24 -2.75
C MET A 47 -4.51 -1.02 -2.46
N LEU A 48 -4.17 -1.75 -1.40
CA LEU A 48 -4.71 -3.08 -1.13
C LEU A 48 -6.24 -3.07 -0.88
N GLU A 49 -6.77 -2.01 -0.29
CA GLU A 49 -8.20 -1.81 -0.04
C GLU A 49 -8.99 -1.48 -1.32
N HIS A 50 -8.32 -1.19 -2.43
CA HIS A 50 -8.95 -0.84 -3.70
C HIS A 50 -8.97 -1.97 -4.72
N VAL A 51 -8.35 -3.10 -4.41
CA VAL A 51 -8.28 -4.26 -5.31
C VAL A 51 -9.26 -5.37 -4.90
N PRO A 52 -9.78 -6.18 -5.83
CA PRO A 52 -10.68 -7.28 -5.51
C PRO A 52 -10.02 -8.36 -4.64
N GLU A 53 -8.75 -8.67 -4.91
CA GLU A 53 -8.00 -9.76 -4.26
C GLU A 53 -6.65 -9.26 -3.72
N PRO A 54 -6.62 -8.63 -2.53
CA PRO A 54 -5.38 -8.10 -1.97
C PRO A 54 -4.32 -9.16 -1.67
N SER A 55 -4.73 -10.38 -1.33
CA SER A 55 -3.81 -11.52 -1.14
C SER A 55 -3.03 -11.88 -2.41
N ALA A 56 -3.67 -11.77 -3.59
CA ALA A 56 -3.02 -12.00 -4.87
C ALA A 56 -1.96 -10.92 -5.15
N VAL A 57 -2.22 -9.65 -4.79
CA VAL A 57 -1.25 -8.57 -4.92
C VAL A 57 -0.01 -8.84 -4.08
N VAL A 58 -0.18 -9.27 -2.82
CA VAL A 58 0.94 -9.65 -1.94
C VAL A 58 1.77 -10.77 -2.58
N SER A 59 1.11 -11.81 -3.12
CA SER A 59 1.78 -12.91 -3.81
C SER A 59 2.58 -12.45 -5.04
N LEU A 60 2.02 -11.55 -5.85
CA LEU A 60 2.69 -11.03 -7.04
C LEU A 60 3.89 -10.15 -6.66
N CYS A 61 3.76 -9.32 -5.62
CA CYS A 61 4.88 -8.54 -5.08
C CYS A 61 6.01 -9.47 -4.59
N ALA A 62 5.69 -10.53 -3.85
CA ALA A 62 6.66 -11.50 -3.38
C ALA A 62 7.42 -12.20 -4.52
N LYS A 63 6.73 -12.49 -5.64
CA LYS A 63 7.37 -13.08 -6.84
C LYS A 63 8.34 -12.12 -7.53
N LEU A 64 8.08 -10.83 -7.47
CA LEU A 64 8.93 -9.80 -8.10
C LEU A 64 10.12 -9.37 -7.22
N LEU A 65 10.06 -9.61 -5.91
CA LEU A 65 11.17 -9.36 -4.98
C LEU A 65 12.30 -10.36 -5.22
N LYS A 66 13.52 -9.84 -5.25
CA LYS A 66 14.74 -10.65 -5.15
C LYS A 66 14.85 -11.32 -3.77
N PRO A 67 15.60 -12.42 -3.64
CA PRO A 67 16.04 -12.88 -2.33
C PRO A 67 16.72 -11.75 -1.53
N GLY A 68 16.37 -11.58 -0.27
CA GLY A 68 16.81 -10.46 0.58
C GLY A 68 16.11 -9.13 0.31
N GLY A 69 15.18 -9.06 -0.63
CA GLY A 69 14.43 -7.84 -0.94
C GLY A 69 13.37 -7.51 0.11
N THR A 70 12.94 -6.24 0.15
CA THR A 70 11.99 -5.70 1.13
C THR A 70 10.71 -5.20 0.46
N LEU A 71 9.55 -5.50 1.05
CA LEU A 71 8.24 -4.98 0.63
C LEU A 71 7.66 -4.12 1.75
N PHE A 72 7.31 -2.88 1.40
CA PHE A 72 6.56 -1.96 2.25
C PHE A 72 5.12 -1.87 1.76
N MET A 73 4.17 -2.03 2.67
CA MET A 73 2.74 -1.88 2.38
C MET A 73 2.06 -0.98 3.40
N SER A 74 1.04 -0.25 2.99
CA SER A 74 0.14 0.45 3.89
C SER A 74 -1.30 0.24 3.51
N THR A 75 -2.19 0.28 4.49
CA THR A 75 -3.64 0.20 4.30
C THR A 75 -4.39 0.61 5.57
N ILE A 76 -5.72 0.65 5.49
CA ILE A 76 -6.62 1.01 6.59
C ILE A 76 -7.06 -0.27 7.33
N ASN A 77 -7.01 -0.21 8.67
CA ASN A 77 -7.40 -1.33 9.52
C ASN A 77 -8.94 -1.50 9.56
N ARG A 78 -9.44 -2.72 9.42
CA ARG A 78 -10.88 -3.02 9.51
C ARG A 78 -11.34 -3.11 10.96
N ASN A 79 -11.68 -1.95 11.54
CA ASN A 79 -12.33 -1.85 12.84
C ASN A 79 -13.21 -0.59 12.93
N ILE A 80 -14.02 -0.51 13.98
CA ILE A 80 -14.97 0.60 14.19
C ILE A 80 -14.24 1.95 14.31
N LYS A 81 -13.08 2.00 14.96
CA LYS A 81 -12.29 3.23 15.11
C LYS A 81 -11.81 3.74 13.76
N ALA A 82 -11.26 2.87 12.92
CA ALA A 82 -10.84 3.22 11.55
C ALA A 82 -12.02 3.71 10.70
N TYR A 83 -13.16 3.07 10.78
CA TYR A 83 -14.37 3.51 10.09
C TYR A 83 -14.80 4.91 10.51
N LEU A 84 -14.84 5.20 11.81
CA LEU A 84 -15.20 6.52 12.32
C LEU A 84 -14.21 7.60 11.85
N PHE A 85 -12.93 7.33 11.84
CA PHE A 85 -11.90 8.29 11.45
C PHE A 85 -11.78 8.43 9.93
N ALA A 86 -11.65 7.34 9.19
CA ALA A 86 -11.43 7.37 7.75
C ALA A 86 -12.69 7.74 6.97
N VAL A 87 -13.84 7.16 7.33
CA VAL A 87 -15.09 7.38 6.60
C VAL A 87 -15.82 8.61 7.14
N ILE A 88 -16.22 8.59 8.42
CA ILE A 88 -17.05 9.69 8.98
C ILE A 88 -16.20 10.95 9.14
N GLY A 89 -14.99 10.85 9.68
CA GLY A 89 -14.10 12.00 9.91
C GLY A 89 -13.64 12.63 8.61
N ALA A 90 -12.97 11.89 7.75
CA ALA A 90 -12.34 12.43 6.54
C ALA A 90 -13.34 12.76 5.44
N GLU A 91 -14.36 11.92 5.20
CA GLU A 91 -15.30 12.10 4.10
C GLU A 91 -16.47 13.03 4.44
N TYR A 92 -17.05 12.91 5.64
CA TYR A 92 -18.28 13.63 6.00
C TYR A 92 -18.05 14.90 6.80
N ILE A 93 -17.14 14.90 7.79
CA ILE A 93 -16.89 16.04 8.68
C ILE A 93 -15.87 17.00 8.07
N LEU A 94 -14.66 16.50 7.79
CA LEU A 94 -13.57 17.34 7.29
C LEU A 94 -13.62 17.57 5.78
N LYS A 95 -14.37 16.76 5.04
CA LYS A 95 -14.49 16.82 3.57
C LYS A 95 -13.13 16.82 2.85
N LEU A 96 -12.15 16.16 3.43
CA LEU A 96 -10.81 16.01 2.86
C LEU A 96 -10.80 15.07 1.64
N LEU A 97 -11.77 14.13 1.61
CA LEU A 97 -11.90 13.13 0.56
C LEU A 97 -13.36 13.13 0.03
N PRO A 98 -13.58 12.76 -1.23
CA PRO A 98 -14.92 12.54 -1.77
C PRO A 98 -15.68 11.47 -0.98
N ARG A 99 -17.01 11.60 -0.90
CA ARG A 99 -17.87 10.59 -0.24
C ARG A 99 -17.81 9.28 -0.99
N GLY A 100 -17.73 8.17 -0.25
CA GLY A 100 -17.65 6.83 -0.82
C GLY A 100 -16.26 6.44 -1.31
N THR A 101 -15.22 7.17 -0.91
CA THR A 101 -13.82 6.82 -1.21
C THR A 101 -13.42 5.51 -0.53
N HIS A 102 -13.96 5.25 0.68
CA HIS A 102 -13.62 4.08 1.48
C HIS A 102 -14.82 3.17 1.71
N ASP A 103 -14.65 1.91 1.41
CA ASP A 103 -15.58 0.82 1.70
C ASP A 103 -15.05 0.00 2.88
N TYR A 104 -15.77 0.02 4.01
CA TYR A 104 -15.33 -0.65 5.23
C TYR A 104 -15.05 -2.15 5.05
N GLU A 105 -15.80 -2.82 4.19
CA GLU A 105 -15.62 -4.26 3.94
C GLU A 105 -14.28 -4.57 3.27
N LYS A 106 -13.70 -3.60 2.58
CA LYS A 106 -12.40 -3.70 1.90
C LYS A 106 -11.21 -3.36 2.80
N PHE A 107 -11.45 -2.84 4.00
CA PHE A 107 -10.37 -2.60 4.96
C PHE A 107 -9.76 -3.92 5.39
N ILE A 108 -8.47 -3.92 5.71
CA ILE A 108 -7.68 -5.12 5.93
C ILE A 108 -7.15 -5.13 7.37
N LYS A 109 -7.44 -6.20 8.11
CA LYS A 109 -6.86 -6.35 9.45
C LYS A 109 -5.37 -6.66 9.36
N PRO A 110 -4.54 -6.16 10.28
CA PRO A 110 -3.10 -6.52 10.33
C PRO A 110 -2.87 -8.03 10.32
N SER A 111 -3.71 -8.80 11.02
CA SER A 111 -3.60 -10.27 11.07
C SER A 111 -3.85 -10.94 9.72
N GLU A 112 -4.73 -10.39 8.88
CA GLU A 112 -4.99 -10.90 7.53
C GLU A 112 -3.78 -10.65 6.63
N LEU A 113 -3.28 -9.40 6.60
CA LEU A 113 -2.10 -9.05 5.79
C LEU A 113 -0.86 -9.84 6.23
N ILE A 114 -0.63 -9.99 7.53
CA ILE A 114 0.46 -10.82 8.08
C ILE A 114 0.31 -12.28 7.63
N SER A 115 -0.91 -12.82 7.64
CA SER A 115 -1.17 -14.19 7.18
C SER A 115 -0.81 -14.35 5.69
N TRP A 116 -1.21 -13.40 4.85
CA TRP A 116 -0.87 -13.43 3.42
C TRP A 116 0.63 -13.31 3.17
N CYS A 117 1.33 -12.47 3.93
CA CYS A 117 2.80 -12.36 3.86
C CYS A 117 3.48 -13.69 4.21
N ARG A 118 3.07 -14.33 5.31
CA ARG A 118 3.63 -15.62 5.74
C ARG A 118 3.39 -16.75 4.74
N GLN A 119 2.26 -16.74 4.02
CA GLN A 119 1.98 -17.70 2.96
C GLN A 119 2.91 -17.54 1.74
N GLN A 120 3.62 -16.44 1.64
CA GLN A 120 4.60 -16.14 0.58
C GLN A 120 6.04 -16.15 1.10
N ASP A 121 6.29 -16.77 2.26
CA ASP A 121 7.62 -16.84 2.89
C ASP A 121 8.25 -15.46 3.14
N LEU A 122 7.39 -14.46 3.45
CA LEU A 122 7.83 -13.13 3.83
C LEU A 122 7.86 -13.00 5.35
N THR A 123 9.01 -12.60 5.88
CA THR A 123 9.23 -12.35 7.31
C THR A 123 8.82 -10.93 7.69
N ILE A 124 8.01 -10.77 8.74
CA ILE A 124 7.57 -9.46 9.23
C ILE A 124 8.73 -8.79 9.98
N VAL A 125 9.14 -7.62 9.51
CA VAL A 125 10.22 -6.82 10.14
C VAL A 125 9.62 -5.78 11.07
N THR A 126 8.65 -5.01 10.59
CA THR A 126 8.06 -3.89 11.35
C THR A 126 6.58 -3.75 11.02
N LEU A 127 5.78 -3.36 12.05
CA LEU A 127 4.39 -2.94 11.91
C LEU A 127 4.20 -1.66 12.72
N LYS A 128 3.77 -0.56 12.06
CA LYS A 128 3.58 0.75 12.67
C LYS A 128 2.28 1.38 12.18
N GLY A 129 1.62 2.10 13.07
CA GLY A 129 0.53 2.99 12.68
C GLY A 129 1.06 4.37 12.31
N MET A 130 0.28 5.11 11.55
CA MET A 130 0.58 6.50 11.20
C MET A 130 -0.53 7.41 11.72
N THR A 131 -0.16 8.44 12.46
CA THR A 131 -1.08 9.47 12.93
C THR A 131 -0.78 10.79 12.22
N TYR A 132 -1.83 11.55 11.92
CA TYR A 132 -1.75 12.88 11.35
C TYR A 132 -2.41 13.89 12.28
N ASN A 133 -1.71 14.99 12.57
CA ASN A 133 -2.26 16.10 13.32
C ASN A 133 -2.59 17.24 12.34
N PRO A 134 -3.87 17.54 12.07
CA PRO A 134 -4.27 18.54 11.08
C PRO A 134 -4.00 19.98 11.52
N ILE A 135 -3.72 20.23 12.82
CA ILE A 135 -3.40 21.58 13.32
C ILE A 135 -1.93 21.92 13.06
N THR A 136 -1.04 20.93 13.23
CA THR A 136 0.40 21.12 13.08
C THR A 136 0.96 20.62 11.75
N ASP A 137 0.12 19.98 10.93
CA ASP A 137 0.48 19.34 9.66
C ASP A 137 1.63 18.32 9.82
N VAL A 138 1.61 17.56 10.94
CA VAL A 138 2.68 16.63 11.30
C VAL A 138 2.18 15.19 11.24
N TYR A 139 2.90 14.34 10.50
CA TYR A 139 2.75 12.89 10.50
C TYR A 139 3.72 12.26 11.48
N LYS A 140 3.26 11.24 12.21
CA LYS A 140 4.09 10.46 13.15
C LYS A 140 3.82 8.98 13.00
N LEU A 141 4.88 8.18 12.99
CA LEU A 141 4.80 6.72 13.15
C LEU A 141 4.75 6.37 14.62
N GLY A 142 3.94 5.37 14.97
CA GLY A 142 3.76 4.90 16.34
C GLY A 142 3.29 3.44 16.38
N ASP A 143 3.02 2.93 17.57
CA ASP A 143 2.62 1.53 17.76
C ASP A 143 1.09 1.32 17.67
N ASP A 144 0.30 2.42 17.62
CA ASP A 144 -1.15 2.34 17.48
C ASP A 144 -1.55 2.09 16.01
N VAL A 145 -1.77 0.85 15.65
CA VAL A 145 -2.22 0.38 14.33
C VAL A 145 -3.74 0.35 14.19
N SER A 146 -4.47 1.01 15.07
CA SER A 146 -5.93 0.90 15.14
C SER A 146 -6.68 1.63 14.01
N VAL A 147 -6.07 2.58 13.29
CA VAL A 147 -6.74 3.31 12.18
C VAL A 147 -6.15 2.87 10.85
N ASN A 148 -4.90 3.16 10.63
CA ASN A 148 -4.12 2.73 9.48
C ASN A 148 -2.81 2.11 9.95
N TYR A 149 -2.13 1.41 9.09
CA TYR A 149 -0.84 0.85 9.42
C TYR A 149 0.06 0.67 8.20
N LEU A 150 1.35 0.69 8.48
CA LEU A 150 2.41 0.35 7.55
C LEU A 150 3.07 -0.93 8.02
N ILE A 151 3.38 -1.82 7.11
CA ILE A 151 4.11 -3.05 7.37
C ILE A 151 5.33 -3.14 6.48
N GLU A 152 6.44 -3.52 7.07
CA GLU A 152 7.67 -3.87 6.41
C GLU A 152 7.86 -5.38 6.51
N VAL A 153 8.08 -6.01 5.37
CA VAL A 153 8.38 -7.44 5.30
C VAL A 153 9.60 -7.69 4.43
N ALA A 154 10.39 -8.69 4.79
CA ALA A 154 11.58 -9.10 4.07
C ALA A 154 11.38 -10.49 3.44
N LYS A 155 11.92 -10.69 2.25
CA LYS A 155 12.04 -12.01 1.63
C LYS A 155 13.36 -12.64 2.04
N ASP A 156 13.32 -13.91 2.44
CA ASP A 156 14.53 -14.62 2.85
C ASP A 156 15.58 -14.64 1.74
N SER A 157 16.85 -14.65 2.14
CA SER A 157 18.01 -14.60 1.24
C SER A 157 18.39 -15.94 0.61
N SER A 158 17.60 -17.00 0.90
CA SER A 158 17.85 -18.37 0.43
C SER A 158 17.19 -18.66 -0.90
#